data_f094f8fb8d3e2a3e3c10e80d418b97e2
#
_entry.id   f094f8fb8d3e2a3e3c10e80d418b97e2
#
_cell.length_a   1.000
_cell.length_b   1.000
_cell.length_c   1.000
_cell.angle_alpha   90.00
_cell.angle_beta   90.00
_cell.angle_gamma   90.00
#
_symmetry.space_group_name_H-M   'P 1'
#
loop_
_entity.id
_entity.type
_entity.pdbx_description
1 polymer ?
#
loop_
_entity_poly.entity_id
_entity_poly.type
_entity_poly.pdbx_seq_one_letter_code
_entity_poly.pdbx_strand_id
1 'polypeptide(L)'
;MHERLRATLRLVRQDFTLAVDLNLPGRGVSALFGQSGSGKTTILRCLAGLEQADAAFIEVNGEVWQDSTRGHFLAPHRRSIGYVFQEASLFPHLDVRTNLAFGWRRVARAQRKVDLAHACALLGITHLLDRRPATLSGGEAQRVGIARALLTSPRLLLMDEPLAALDGPRKREILPYLERLHDELDIPVVYVSHAQDEVARLADHLVVLEQGRALASGPIAETLARLDLPLAQADDAGVTLDVLVRGHDTQYQLLEMTLPGHEACLRIAHAPRPPGSRLRVQVQARDVSLSLGDAPASSILNRLPATVRACRAADNQAHLLVSLEVAGQPLLARITRYSADHLGLHVGQALWAQIKSVALLG
;
A
#
# COMPACT_ATOMS: atom_id res chain seq x y z
N MET A 1 -19.31 -4.88 -16.53
CA MET A 1 -18.87 -5.86 -15.51
C MET A 1 -17.73 -5.17 -14.73
N HIS A 2 -17.84 -5.05 -13.42
CA HIS A 2 -16.74 -4.46 -12.65
C HIS A 2 -15.59 -5.47 -12.63
N GLU A 3 -14.42 -5.07 -13.11
CA GLU A 3 -13.19 -5.83 -13.00
C GLU A 3 -12.88 -6.08 -11.53
N ARG A 4 -12.66 -7.35 -11.14
CA ARG A 4 -12.42 -7.76 -9.76
C ARG A 4 -11.48 -8.96 -9.69
N LEU A 5 -10.74 -9.06 -8.60
CA LEU A 5 -10.05 -10.28 -8.19
C LEU A 5 -10.86 -10.90 -7.04
N ARG A 6 -11.38 -12.10 -7.24
CA ARG A 6 -12.11 -12.87 -6.22
C ARG A 6 -11.31 -14.11 -5.86
N ALA A 7 -11.09 -14.33 -4.59
CA ALA A 7 -10.35 -15.49 -4.11
C ALA A 7 -10.92 -16.00 -2.79
N THR A 8 -11.66 -17.09 -2.84
CA THR A 8 -12.05 -17.85 -1.63
C THR A 8 -11.09 -19.00 -1.50
N LEU A 9 -10.33 -19.06 -0.39
CA LEU A 9 -9.26 -20.04 -0.18
C LEU A 9 -9.44 -20.71 1.17
N ARG A 10 -9.35 -22.06 1.19
CA ARG A 10 -9.19 -22.85 2.40
C ARG A 10 -8.03 -23.82 2.21
N LEU A 11 -7.04 -23.70 3.09
CA LEU A 11 -5.86 -24.55 3.13
C LEU A 11 -5.60 -24.95 4.58
N VAL A 12 -5.52 -26.24 4.85
CA VAL A 12 -5.25 -26.80 6.19
C VAL A 12 -3.85 -27.39 6.20
N ARG A 13 -3.04 -26.97 7.14
CA ARG A 13 -1.73 -27.54 7.49
C ARG A 13 -1.75 -28.01 8.94
N GLN A 14 -0.72 -28.73 9.38
CA GLN A 14 -0.67 -29.29 10.75
C GLN A 14 -0.96 -28.23 11.83
N ASP A 15 -0.31 -27.06 11.72
CA ASP A 15 -0.37 -26.01 12.75
C ASP A 15 -0.96 -24.69 12.22
N PHE A 16 -1.51 -24.69 11.00
CA PHE A 16 -1.98 -23.46 10.36
C PHE A 16 -3.18 -23.73 9.43
N THR A 17 -4.22 -22.92 9.56
CA THR A 17 -5.36 -22.95 8.65
C THR A 17 -5.55 -21.59 8.01
N LEU A 18 -5.41 -21.53 6.69
CA LEU A 18 -5.84 -20.38 5.90
C LEU A 18 -7.31 -20.54 5.55
N ALA A 19 -8.12 -19.54 5.90
CA ALA A 19 -9.53 -19.46 5.52
C ALA A 19 -9.89 -18.00 5.22
N VAL A 20 -9.89 -17.62 3.96
CA VAL A 20 -10.13 -16.25 3.52
C VAL A 20 -11.12 -16.19 2.36
N ASP A 21 -11.91 -15.12 2.33
CA ASP A 21 -12.79 -14.74 1.23
C ASP A 21 -12.44 -13.30 0.84
N LEU A 22 -11.78 -13.13 -0.29
CA LEU A 22 -11.24 -11.86 -0.78
C LEU A 22 -12.00 -11.40 -2.02
N ASN A 23 -12.42 -10.13 -2.00
CA ASN A 23 -13.02 -9.46 -3.13
C ASN A 23 -12.28 -8.12 -3.33
N LEU A 24 -11.23 -8.16 -4.14
CA LEU A 24 -10.30 -7.05 -4.34
C LEU A 24 -10.64 -6.30 -5.64
N PRO A 25 -10.31 -5.00 -5.74
CA PRO A 25 -10.40 -4.26 -6.99
C PRO A 25 -9.63 -4.95 -8.12
N GLY A 26 -10.19 -4.94 -9.32
CA GLY A 26 -9.56 -5.52 -10.52
C GLY A 26 -8.48 -4.65 -11.14
N ARG A 27 -8.14 -3.53 -10.51
CA ARG A 27 -7.04 -2.60 -10.85
C ARG A 27 -6.51 -1.93 -9.59
N GLY A 28 -5.37 -1.26 -9.70
CA GLY A 28 -4.71 -0.61 -8.57
C GLY A 28 -4.04 -1.62 -7.62
N VAL A 29 -3.57 -1.14 -6.49
CA VAL A 29 -2.79 -1.92 -5.52
C VAL A 29 -3.64 -2.34 -4.33
N SER A 30 -3.80 -3.64 -4.14
CA SER A 30 -4.39 -4.24 -2.93
C SER A 30 -3.27 -4.80 -2.05
N ALA A 31 -3.08 -4.21 -0.87
CA ALA A 31 -2.08 -4.69 0.08
C ALA A 31 -2.64 -5.79 0.99
N LEU A 32 -1.85 -6.85 1.19
CA LEU A 32 -2.05 -7.85 2.23
C LEU A 32 -1.09 -7.53 3.39
N PHE A 33 -1.65 -7.11 4.51
CA PHE A 33 -0.89 -6.71 5.70
C PHE A 33 -1.17 -7.65 6.87
N GLY A 34 -0.16 -7.92 7.67
CA GLY A 34 -0.26 -8.75 8.88
C GLY A 34 1.10 -9.22 9.35
N GLN A 35 1.16 -9.77 10.56
CA GLN A 35 2.38 -10.31 11.14
C GLN A 35 2.96 -11.46 10.30
N SER A 36 4.23 -11.79 10.54
CA SER A 36 4.85 -12.98 9.94
C SER A 36 4.03 -14.24 10.31
N GLY A 37 3.84 -15.13 9.36
CA GLY A 37 3.01 -16.33 9.56
C GLY A 37 1.50 -16.12 9.43
N SER A 38 0.98 -14.91 9.15
CA SER A 38 -0.46 -14.67 8.98
C SER A 38 -1.07 -15.24 7.69
N GLY A 39 -0.25 -15.79 6.76
CA GLY A 39 -0.73 -16.45 5.55
C GLY A 39 -0.61 -15.63 4.26
N LYS A 40 0.01 -14.44 4.29
CA LYS A 40 0.17 -13.54 3.13
C LYS A 40 0.82 -14.22 1.91
N THR A 41 2.02 -14.77 2.10
CA THR A 41 2.75 -15.51 1.05
C THR A 41 1.97 -16.72 0.56
N THR A 42 1.26 -17.42 1.46
CA THR A 42 0.40 -18.56 1.09
C THR A 42 -0.72 -18.13 0.15
N ILE A 43 -1.38 -16.98 0.42
CA ILE A 43 -2.39 -16.42 -0.48
C ILE A 43 -1.77 -16.13 -1.85
N LEU A 44 -0.61 -15.44 -1.91
CA LEU A 44 0.05 -15.16 -3.17
C LEU A 44 0.39 -16.44 -3.95
N ARG A 45 0.90 -17.47 -3.26
CA ARG A 45 1.24 -18.76 -3.87
C ARG A 45 0.01 -19.47 -4.43
N CYS A 46 -1.13 -19.42 -3.72
CA CYS A 46 -2.41 -19.94 -4.22
C CYS A 46 -2.89 -19.17 -5.46
N LEU A 47 -2.84 -17.83 -5.44
CA LEU A 47 -3.18 -16.99 -6.59
C LEU A 47 -2.27 -17.30 -7.80
N ALA A 48 -1.00 -17.55 -7.56
CA ALA A 48 -0.05 -17.94 -8.59
C ALA A 48 -0.24 -19.39 -9.09
N GLY A 49 -0.98 -20.23 -8.36
CA GLY A 49 -1.12 -21.67 -8.63
C GLY A 49 0.13 -22.46 -8.24
N LEU A 50 1.05 -21.86 -7.49
CA LEU A 50 2.26 -22.51 -6.94
C LEU A 50 1.94 -23.35 -5.69
N GLU A 51 0.78 -23.13 -5.12
CA GLU A 51 0.22 -23.90 -4.02
C GLU A 51 -1.26 -24.18 -4.29
N GLN A 52 -1.67 -25.41 -4.11
CA GLN A 52 -3.06 -25.81 -4.31
C GLN A 52 -3.76 -25.86 -2.95
N ALA A 53 -4.79 -25.02 -2.79
CA ALA A 53 -5.63 -25.04 -1.60
C ALA A 53 -6.59 -26.23 -1.63
N ASP A 54 -6.98 -26.73 -0.45
CA ASP A 54 -7.91 -27.87 -0.31
C ASP A 54 -9.28 -27.56 -0.90
N ALA A 55 -9.73 -26.31 -0.73
CA ALA A 55 -10.90 -25.77 -1.44
C ALA A 55 -10.59 -24.34 -1.88
N ALA A 56 -10.85 -24.03 -3.14
CA ALA A 56 -10.58 -22.72 -3.69
C ALA A 56 -11.52 -22.34 -4.83
N PHE A 57 -11.83 -21.05 -4.88
CA PHE A 57 -12.34 -20.36 -6.05
C PHE A 57 -11.45 -19.13 -6.30
N ILE A 58 -10.86 -19.03 -7.49
CA ILE A 58 -10.01 -17.91 -7.89
C ILE A 58 -10.48 -17.43 -9.27
N GLU A 59 -10.84 -16.16 -9.34
CA GLU A 59 -11.25 -15.46 -10.56
C GLU A 59 -10.52 -14.12 -10.64
N VAL A 60 -9.95 -13.82 -11.80
CA VAL A 60 -9.24 -12.56 -12.08
C VAL A 60 -9.87 -11.92 -13.32
N ASN A 61 -10.55 -10.79 -13.11
CA ASN A 61 -11.19 -10.02 -14.18
C ASN A 61 -12.02 -10.89 -15.13
N GLY A 62 -12.89 -11.76 -14.55
CA GLY A 62 -13.82 -12.63 -15.28
C GLY A 62 -13.22 -13.95 -15.78
N GLU A 63 -11.92 -14.20 -15.59
CA GLU A 63 -11.30 -15.49 -15.90
C GLU A 63 -11.15 -16.34 -14.64
N VAL A 64 -11.77 -17.53 -14.65
CA VAL A 64 -11.66 -18.48 -13.54
C VAL A 64 -10.35 -19.26 -13.66
N TRP A 65 -9.48 -19.12 -12.66
CA TRP A 65 -8.19 -19.83 -12.60
C TRP A 65 -8.24 -21.08 -11.74
N GLN A 66 -9.14 -21.12 -10.76
CA GLN A 66 -9.39 -22.30 -9.96
C GLN A 66 -10.84 -22.35 -9.49
N ASP A 67 -11.45 -23.52 -9.57
CA ASP A 67 -12.75 -23.83 -8.98
C ASP A 67 -12.73 -25.29 -8.52
N SER A 68 -12.53 -25.50 -7.23
CA SER A 68 -12.43 -26.85 -6.65
C SER A 68 -13.75 -27.63 -6.76
N THR A 69 -14.90 -26.93 -6.84
CA THR A 69 -16.20 -27.60 -6.96
C THR A 69 -16.40 -28.22 -8.34
N ARG A 70 -15.72 -27.67 -9.35
CA ARG A 70 -15.75 -28.14 -10.75
C ARG A 70 -14.49 -28.91 -11.15
N GLY A 71 -13.56 -29.13 -10.24
CA GLY A 71 -12.26 -29.73 -10.54
C GLY A 71 -11.39 -28.91 -11.50
N HIS A 72 -11.66 -27.61 -11.63
CA HIS A 72 -10.90 -26.73 -12.52
C HIS A 72 -9.67 -26.18 -11.81
N PHE A 73 -8.49 -26.35 -12.43
CA PHE A 73 -7.22 -25.80 -11.96
C PHE A 73 -6.37 -25.38 -13.16
N LEU A 74 -6.22 -24.07 -13.34
CA LEU A 74 -5.32 -23.52 -14.36
C LEU A 74 -3.87 -23.58 -13.81
N ALA A 75 -3.01 -24.34 -14.48
CA ALA A 75 -1.63 -24.53 -14.09
C ALA A 75 -0.85 -23.18 -14.04
N PRO A 76 0.15 -23.00 -13.17
CA PRO A 76 0.89 -21.73 -12.99
C PRO A 76 1.38 -21.12 -14.30
N HIS A 77 1.96 -21.92 -15.18
CA HIS A 77 2.52 -21.46 -16.47
C HIS A 77 1.47 -21.01 -17.49
N ARG A 78 0.19 -21.26 -17.22
CA ARG A 78 -0.96 -20.80 -18.03
C ARG A 78 -1.64 -19.58 -17.41
N ARG A 79 -1.36 -19.26 -16.13
CA ARG A 79 -1.85 -18.03 -15.49
C ARG A 79 -1.05 -16.85 -16.00
N SER A 80 -1.72 -15.81 -16.49
CA SER A 80 -1.05 -14.60 -16.94
C SER A 80 -0.65 -13.73 -15.72
N ILE A 81 0.41 -14.13 -15.01
CA ILE A 81 0.90 -13.47 -13.80
C ILE A 81 2.31 -12.96 -13.97
N GLY A 82 2.61 -11.83 -13.31
CA GLY A 82 3.95 -11.43 -12.92
C GLY A 82 4.14 -11.74 -11.43
N TYR A 83 5.21 -12.42 -11.06
CA TYR A 83 5.53 -12.69 -9.66
C TYR A 83 6.88 -12.07 -9.31
N VAL A 84 6.87 -11.18 -8.32
CA VAL A 84 8.05 -10.57 -7.73
C VAL A 84 8.27 -11.19 -6.36
N PHE A 85 9.35 -11.93 -6.21
CA PHE A 85 9.72 -12.58 -4.96
C PHE A 85 10.43 -11.59 -4.03
N GLN A 86 10.50 -11.92 -2.75
CA GLN A 86 11.23 -11.18 -1.73
C GLN A 86 12.69 -10.96 -2.13
N GLU A 87 13.34 -12.01 -2.66
CA GLU A 87 14.62 -11.88 -3.36
C GLU A 87 14.37 -11.74 -4.86
N ALA A 88 15.15 -10.91 -5.53
CA ALA A 88 14.96 -10.60 -6.96
C ALA A 88 15.00 -11.84 -7.89
N SER A 89 15.58 -12.96 -7.42
CA SER A 89 15.64 -14.26 -8.10
C SER A 89 16.04 -14.16 -9.58
N LEU A 90 17.02 -13.30 -9.90
CA LEU A 90 17.53 -13.13 -11.25
C LEU A 90 18.34 -14.37 -11.69
N PHE A 91 18.35 -14.65 -12.98
CA PHE A 91 19.19 -15.71 -13.54
C PHE A 91 20.66 -15.28 -13.48
N PRO A 92 21.51 -15.89 -12.65
CA PRO A 92 22.86 -15.37 -12.37
C PRO A 92 23.83 -15.49 -13.56
N HIS A 93 23.56 -16.41 -14.48
CA HIS A 93 24.34 -16.66 -15.68
C HIS A 93 24.00 -15.75 -16.86
N LEU A 94 22.90 -14.97 -16.76
CA LEU A 94 22.43 -14.03 -17.78
C LEU A 94 22.71 -12.59 -17.34
N ASP A 95 23.02 -11.70 -18.28
CA ASP A 95 23.01 -10.25 -18.04
C ASP A 95 21.59 -9.73 -17.80
N VAL A 96 21.47 -8.46 -17.41
CA VAL A 96 20.17 -7.82 -17.14
C VAL A 96 19.29 -7.82 -18.39
N ARG A 97 19.84 -7.46 -19.55
CA ARG A 97 19.11 -7.44 -20.83
C ARG A 97 18.48 -8.79 -21.14
N THR A 98 19.22 -9.86 -20.97
CA THR A 98 18.77 -11.23 -21.24
C THR A 98 17.79 -11.72 -20.18
N ASN A 99 17.99 -11.35 -18.90
CA ASN A 99 17.02 -11.57 -17.83
C ASN A 99 15.65 -10.97 -18.17
N LEU A 100 15.63 -9.71 -18.60
CA LEU A 100 14.41 -8.99 -19.00
C LEU A 100 13.76 -9.62 -20.24
N ALA A 101 14.58 -9.96 -21.24
CA ALA A 101 14.11 -10.56 -22.48
C ALA A 101 13.56 -11.98 -22.29
N PHE A 102 13.91 -12.67 -21.20
CA PHE A 102 13.59 -14.09 -21.00
C PHE A 102 12.08 -14.38 -21.02
N GLY A 103 11.30 -13.65 -20.26
CA GLY A 103 9.84 -13.74 -20.28
C GLY A 103 9.21 -13.04 -21.50
N TRP A 104 9.70 -11.83 -21.79
CA TRP A 104 9.20 -10.98 -22.87
C TRP A 104 9.17 -11.66 -24.25
N ARG A 105 10.22 -12.42 -24.60
CA ARG A 105 10.29 -13.17 -25.87
C ARG A 105 9.24 -14.29 -25.97
N ARG A 106 8.71 -14.79 -24.87
CA ARG A 106 7.69 -15.86 -24.80
C ARG A 106 6.28 -15.32 -24.95
N VAL A 107 6.08 -14.01 -24.71
CA VAL A 107 4.79 -13.34 -24.95
C VAL A 107 4.63 -13.11 -26.46
N ALA A 108 3.52 -13.57 -27.03
CA ALA A 108 3.20 -13.32 -28.42
C ALA A 108 3.20 -11.81 -28.71
N ARG A 109 3.77 -11.38 -29.84
CA ARG A 109 3.98 -9.96 -30.15
C ARG A 109 2.70 -9.11 -30.03
N ALA A 110 1.57 -9.67 -30.45
CA ALA A 110 0.26 -9.03 -30.37
C ALA A 110 -0.29 -8.90 -28.92
N GLN A 111 0.26 -9.65 -27.97
CA GLN A 111 -0.15 -9.63 -26.56
C GLN A 111 0.79 -8.82 -25.68
N ARG A 112 1.88 -8.31 -26.24
CA ARG A 112 2.84 -7.47 -25.49
C ARG A 112 2.22 -6.11 -25.22
N LYS A 113 1.86 -5.84 -23.98
CA LYS A 113 1.35 -4.55 -23.50
C LYS A 113 2.47 -3.63 -23.01
N VAL A 114 3.58 -4.22 -22.54
CA VAL A 114 4.72 -3.49 -21.97
C VAL A 114 5.91 -3.60 -22.91
N ASP A 115 6.44 -2.45 -23.33
CA ASP A 115 7.68 -2.35 -24.09
C ASP A 115 8.91 -2.41 -23.18
N LEU A 116 9.99 -3.02 -23.67
CA LEU A 116 11.23 -3.20 -22.91
C LEU A 116 11.89 -1.86 -22.57
N ALA A 117 11.95 -0.93 -23.52
CA ALA A 117 12.56 0.37 -23.30
C ALA A 117 11.76 1.18 -22.29
N HIS A 118 10.42 1.14 -22.38
CA HIS A 118 9.53 1.78 -21.43
C HIS A 118 9.70 1.22 -20.01
N ALA A 119 9.68 -0.11 -19.84
CA ALA A 119 9.89 -0.74 -18.53
C ALA A 119 11.25 -0.38 -17.92
N CYS A 120 12.31 -0.30 -18.74
CA CYS A 120 13.64 0.09 -18.28
C CYS A 120 13.70 1.57 -17.84
N ALA A 121 13.03 2.47 -18.57
CA ALA A 121 12.94 3.89 -18.23
C ALA A 121 12.12 4.10 -16.95
N LEU A 122 10.95 3.45 -16.87
CA LEU A 122 10.04 3.53 -15.72
C LEU A 122 10.76 3.14 -14.41
N LEU A 123 11.54 2.06 -14.44
CA LEU A 123 12.25 1.54 -13.27
C LEU A 123 13.70 2.05 -13.14
N GLY A 124 14.13 2.95 -14.04
CA GLY A 124 15.45 3.59 -13.99
C GLY A 124 16.62 2.61 -14.12
N ILE A 125 16.47 1.54 -14.90
CA ILE A 125 17.46 0.46 -15.04
C ILE A 125 18.16 0.41 -16.40
N THR A 126 17.94 1.38 -17.27
CA THR A 126 18.52 1.42 -18.64
C THR A 126 20.04 1.31 -18.63
N HIS A 127 20.71 1.93 -17.65
CA HIS A 127 22.17 1.92 -17.50
C HIS A 127 22.73 0.59 -16.96
N LEU A 128 21.86 -0.34 -16.55
CA LEU A 128 22.21 -1.63 -15.98
C LEU A 128 22.18 -2.78 -16.99
N LEU A 129 21.67 -2.55 -18.21
CA LEU A 129 21.31 -3.60 -19.16
C LEU A 129 22.44 -4.60 -19.48
N ASP A 130 23.67 -4.14 -19.51
CA ASP A 130 24.84 -4.95 -19.86
C ASP A 130 25.57 -5.49 -18.61
N ARG A 131 25.05 -5.22 -17.40
CA ARG A 131 25.59 -5.74 -16.14
C ARG A 131 25.09 -7.15 -15.84
N ARG A 132 25.85 -7.88 -15.02
CA ARG A 132 25.43 -9.18 -14.46
C ARG A 132 24.79 -9.01 -13.09
N PRO A 133 23.85 -9.89 -12.69
CA PRO A 133 23.18 -9.82 -11.39
C PRO A 133 24.11 -9.68 -10.19
N ALA A 134 25.25 -10.38 -10.20
CA ALA A 134 26.25 -10.33 -9.12
C ALA A 134 26.87 -8.95 -8.89
N THR A 135 26.76 -8.02 -9.84
CA THR A 135 27.33 -6.66 -9.75
C THR A 135 26.28 -5.60 -9.40
N LEU A 136 25.03 -6.02 -9.19
CA LEU A 136 23.93 -5.13 -8.86
C LEU A 136 23.80 -4.95 -7.34
N SER A 137 23.45 -3.76 -6.91
CA SER A 137 22.95 -3.56 -5.55
C SER A 137 21.60 -4.29 -5.35
N GLY A 138 21.21 -4.57 -4.11
CA GLY A 138 19.93 -5.20 -3.81
C GLY A 138 18.74 -4.45 -4.43
N GLY A 139 18.77 -3.10 -4.36
CA GLY A 139 17.75 -2.26 -4.96
C GLY A 139 17.70 -2.30 -6.49
N GLU A 140 18.87 -2.32 -7.14
CA GLU A 140 18.97 -2.48 -8.60
C GLU A 140 18.46 -3.86 -9.03
N ALA A 141 18.86 -4.92 -8.31
CA ALA A 141 18.40 -6.27 -8.59
C ALA A 141 16.87 -6.39 -8.45
N GLN A 142 16.30 -5.75 -7.43
CA GLN A 142 14.85 -5.76 -7.20
C GLN A 142 14.11 -5.03 -8.33
N ARG A 143 14.57 -3.85 -8.77
CA ARG A 143 13.98 -3.13 -9.91
C ARG A 143 14.04 -3.95 -11.20
N VAL A 144 15.15 -4.65 -11.44
CA VAL A 144 15.25 -5.59 -12.57
C VAL A 144 14.27 -6.75 -12.44
N GLY A 145 14.07 -7.30 -11.23
CA GLY A 145 13.08 -8.35 -10.95
C GLY A 145 11.65 -7.90 -11.25
N ILE A 146 11.31 -6.68 -10.85
CA ILE A 146 10.01 -6.06 -11.14
C ILE A 146 9.83 -5.87 -12.65
N ALA A 147 10.82 -5.28 -13.33
CA ALA A 147 10.79 -5.12 -14.79
C ALA A 147 10.57 -6.44 -15.52
N ARG A 148 11.28 -7.49 -15.09
CA ARG A 148 11.16 -8.83 -15.67
C ARG A 148 9.75 -9.39 -15.53
N ALA A 149 9.11 -9.20 -14.36
CA ALA A 149 7.74 -9.61 -14.13
C ALA A 149 6.75 -8.84 -15.02
N LEU A 150 6.91 -7.51 -15.14
CA LEU A 150 6.07 -6.66 -15.98
C LEU A 150 6.16 -7.00 -17.46
N LEU A 151 7.36 -7.31 -17.95
CA LEU A 151 7.60 -7.63 -19.35
C LEU A 151 6.92 -8.92 -19.81
N THR A 152 6.38 -9.73 -18.89
CA THR A 152 5.49 -10.85 -19.25
C THR A 152 4.08 -10.37 -19.65
N SER A 153 3.80 -9.06 -19.58
CA SER A 153 2.48 -8.47 -19.85
C SER A 153 1.37 -9.14 -19.04
N PRO A 154 1.52 -9.19 -17.70
CA PRO A 154 0.64 -9.96 -16.84
C PRO A 154 -0.76 -9.33 -16.75
N ARG A 155 -1.74 -10.14 -16.37
CA ARG A 155 -3.10 -9.70 -15.99
C ARG A 155 -3.25 -9.52 -14.48
N LEU A 156 -2.28 -10.00 -13.71
CA LEU A 156 -2.17 -9.85 -12.26
C LEU A 156 -0.69 -9.79 -11.89
N LEU A 157 -0.31 -8.79 -11.11
CA LEU A 157 1.04 -8.66 -10.56
C LEU A 157 1.01 -9.02 -9.07
N LEU A 158 1.85 -9.98 -8.67
CA LEU A 158 1.99 -10.45 -7.30
C LEU A 158 3.36 -10.02 -6.79
N MET A 159 3.41 -9.32 -5.67
CA MET A 159 4.64 -8.85 -5.05
C MET A 159 4.72 -9.34 -3.60
N ASP A 160 5.67 -10.23 -3.32
CA ASP A 160 5.86 -10.86 -2.02
C ASP A 160 7.00 -10.17 -1.27
N GLU A 161 6.67 -9.24 -0.38
CA GLU A 161 7.61 -8.44 0.43
C GLU A 161 8.79 -7.87 -0.40
N PRO A 162 8.55 -7.17 -1.52
CA PRO A 162 9.60 -6.84 -2.49
C PRO A 162 10.66 -5.88 -1.95
N LEU A 163 10.43 -5.23 -0.82
CA LEU A 163 11.35 -4.28 -0.20
C LEU A 163 11.94 -4.78 1.14
N ALA A 164 11.56 -5.97 1.62
CA ALA A 164 11.94 -6.44 2.96
C ALA A 164 13.47 -6.59 3.15
N ALA A 165 14.21 -6.96 2.10
CA ALA A 165 15.66 -7.14 2.15
C ALA A 165 16.46 -5.83 2.03
N LEU A 166 15.78 -4.67 1.98
CA LEU A 166 16.41 -3.37 1.75
C LEU A 166 16.42 -2.51 3.01
N ASP A 167 17.50 -1.77 3.21
CA ASP A 167 17.59 -0.73 4.24
C ASP A 167 16.74 0.51 3.90
N GLY A 168 16.52 1.38 4.89
CA GLY A 168 15.70 2.57 4.74
C GLY A 168 16.10 3.51 3.58
N PRO A 169 17.40 3.83 3.37
CA PRO A 169 17.84 4.59 2.21
C PRO A 169 17.46 3.96 0.88
N ARG A 170 17.72 2.66 0.70
CA ARG A 170 17.40 1.93 -0.55
C ARG A 170 15.89 1.79 -0.78
N LYS A 171 15.10 1.61 0.28
CA LYS A 171 13.63 1.65 0.16
C LYS A 171 13.16 2.99 -0.42
N ARG A 172 13.69 4.11 0.09
CA ARG A 172 13.36 5.46 -0.42
C ARG A 172 13.72 5.68 -1.88
N GLU A 173 14.76 5.00 -2.38
CA GLU A 173 15.12 5.06 -3.80
C GLU A 173 14.11 4.31 -4.70
N ILE A 174 13.54 3.19 -4.22
CA ILE A 174 12.67 2.33 -5.02
C ILE A 174 11.21 2.79 -4.98
N LEU A 175 10.73 3.26 -3.85
CA LEU A 175 9.34 3.64 -3.67
C LEU A 175 8.80 4.56 -4.76
N PRO A 176 9.51 5.62 -5.24
CA PRO A 176 9.05 6.45 -6.33
C PRO A 176 8.86 5.72 -7.66
N TYR A 177 9.58 4.61 -7.88
CA TYR A 177 9.38 3.77 -9.06
C TYR A 177 8.12 2.91 -8.94
N LEU A 178 7.83 2.43 -7.72
CA LEU A 178 6.61 1.67 -7.45
C LEU A 178 5.36 2.56 -7.52
N GLU A 179 5.45 3.81 -7.09
CA GLU A 179 4.40 4.81 -7.23
C GLU A 179 4.08 5.10 -8.70
N ARG A 180 5.10 5.37 -9.51
CA ARG A 180 4.90 5.53 -10.96
C ARG A 180 4.33 4.28 -11.60
N LEU A 181 4.75 3.11 -11.14
CA LEU A 181 4.20 1.83 -11.58
C LEU A 181 2.69 1.73 -11.23
N HIS A 182 2.30 2.13 -10.02
CA HIS A 182 0.91 2.20 -9.60
C HIS A 182 0.07 3.09 -10.53
N ASP A 183 0.59 4.27 -10.89
CA ASP A 183 -0.12 5.22 -11.73
C ASP A 183 -0.26 4.77 -13.19
N GLU A 184 0.70 3.99 -13.68
CA GLU A 184 0.74 3.56 -15.09
C GLU A 184 0.08 2.19 -15.34
N LEU A 185 -0.07 1.35 -14.30
CA LEU A 185 -0.63 0.01 -14.48
C LEU A 185 -2.15 -0.03 -14.37
N ASP A 186 -2.79 -0.51 -15.43
CA ASP A 186 -4.24 -0.81 -15.46
C ASP A 186 -4.51 -2.30 -15.22
N ILE A 187 -3.81 -2.89 -14.26
CA ILE A 187 -3.98 -4.27 -13.81
C ILE A 187 -4.01 -4.35 -12.28
N PRO A 188 -4.64 -5.38 -11.68
CA PRO A 188 -4.58 -5.57 -10.25
C PRO A 188 -3.16 -5.96 -9.82
N VAL A 189 -2.72 -5.32 -8.73
CA VAL A 189 -1.48 -5.63 -8.04
C VAL A 189 -1.84 -6.13 -6.65
N VAL A 190 -1.35 -7.31 -6.26
CA VAL A 190 -1.43 -7.78 -4.86
C VAL A 190 -0.04 -7.63 -4.24
N TYR A 191 0.06 -6.72 -3.27
CA TYR A 191 1.30 -6.32 -2.63
C TYR A 191 1.33 -6.84 -1.19
N VAL A 192 2.29 -7.67 -0.85
CA VAL A 192 2.50 -8.14 0.52
C VAL A 192 3.55 -7.29 1.20
N SER A 193 3.22 -6.74 2.35
CA SER A 193 4.16 -6.07 3.24
C SER A 193 3.72 -6.17 4.70
N HIS A 194 4.67 -6.01 5.61
CA HIS A 194 4.44 -5.82 7.04
C HIS A 194 4.82 -4.40 7.51
N ALA A 195 5.23 -3.52 6.58
CA ALA A 195 5.59 -2.13 6.84
C ALA A 195 4.40 -1.20 6.52
N GLN A 196 3.90 -0.49 7.53
CA GLN A 196 2.74 0.40 7.37
C GLN A 196 3.01 1.57 6.42
N ASP A 197 4.23 2.12 6.43
CA ASP A 197 4.66 3.19 5.56
C ASP A 197 4.62 2.80 4.08
N GLU A 198 5.06 1.58 3.73
CA GLU A 198 4.96 1.06 2.36
C GLU A 198 3.50 0.91 1.92
N VAL A 199 2.68 0.33 2.79
CA VAL A 199 1.26 0.09 2.52
C VAL A 199 0.50 1.42 2.38
N ALA A 200 0.72 2.37 3.30
CA ALA A 200 0.11 3.70 3.24
C ALA A 200 0.44 4.43 1.94
N ARG A 201 1.65 4.22 1.41
CA ARG A 201 2.17 4.89 0.23
C ARG A 201 1.66 4.29 -1.08
N LEU A 202 1.58 2.95 -1.16
CA LEU A 202 1.35 2.24 -2.41
C LEU A 202 -0.07 1.72 -2.59
N ALA A 203 -0.79 1.43 -1.49
CA ALA A 203 -2.05 0.72 -1.58
C ALA A 203 -3.26 1.63 -1.78
N ASP A 204 -4.27 1.14 -2.51
CA ASP A 204 -5.61 1.70 -2.61
C ASP A 204 -6.58 0.92 -1.72
N HIS A 205 -6.34 -0.38 -1.59
CA HIS A 205 -7.16 -1.31 -0.83
C HIS A 205 -6.28 -2.09 0.16
N LEU A 206 -6.75 -2.26 1.38
CA LEU A 206 -6.02 -2.94 2.44
C LEU A 206 -6.80 -4.15 2.96
N VAL A 207 -6.13 -5.29 2.99
CA VAL A 207 -6.58 -6.51 3.68
C VAL A 207 -5.70 -6.74 4.90
N VAL A 208 -6.28 -6.74 6.08
CA VAL A 208 -5.58 -7.04 7.32
C VAL A 208 -5.77 -8.50 7.65
N LEU A 209 -4.67 -9.23 7.77
CA LEU A 209 -4.64 -10.67 8.01
C LEU A 209 -4.10 -11.00 9.40
N GLU A 210 -4.75 -11.93 10.06
CA GLU A 210 -4.30 -12.50 11.31
C GLU A 210 -4.62 -13.99 11.36
N GLN A 211 -3.64 -14.81 11.71
CA GLN A 211 -3.80 -16.27 11.90
C GLN A 211 -4.60 -16.97 10.77
N GLY A 212 -4.30 -16.63 9.51
CA GLY A 212 -4.92 -17.23 8.34
C GLY A 212 -6.33 -16.71 8.00
N ARG A 213 -6.79 -15.64 8.63
CA ARG A 213 -8.11 -15.02 8.40
C ARG A 213 -7.98 -13.56 8.03
N ALA A 214 -8.90 -13.05 7.24
CA ALA A 214 -9.03 -11.62 6.99
C ALA A 214 -9.87 -10.98 8.10
N LEU A 215 -9.25 -10.09 8.89
CA LEU A 215 -9.93 -9.29 9.92
C LEU A 215 -10.70 -8.13 9.29
N ALA A 216 -10.15 -7.55 8.24
CA ALA A 216 -10.73 -6.43 7.52
C ALA A 216 -10.29 -6.44 6.06
N SER A 217 -11.14 -5.90 5.19
CA SER A 217 -10.85 -5.65 3.77
C SER A 217 -11.63 -4.42 3.34
N GLY A 218 -10.96 -3.39 2.80
CA GLY A 218 -11.60 -2.13 2.40
C GLY A 218 -10.61 -1.10 1.85
N PRO A 219 -11.12 0.09 1.46
CA PRO A 219 -10.29 1.22 1.06
C PRO A 219 -9.24 1.53 2.14
N ILE A 220 -8.03 1.91 1.72
CA ILE A 220 -6.90 2.07 2.65
C ILE A 220 -7.17 3.09 3.75
N ALA A 221 -7.70 4.27 3.40
CA ALA A 221 -7.94 5.35 4.36
C ALA A 221 -8.91 4.92 5.48
N GLU A 222 -10.00 4.24 5.10
CA GLU A 222 -11.02 3.74 6.04
C GLU A 222 -10.46 2.62 6.91
N THR A 223 -9.71 1.68 6.31
CA THR A 223 -9.17 0.51 7.02
C THR A 223 -8.10 0.90 8.02
N LEU A 224 -7.19 1.83 7.66
CA LEU A 224 -6.17 2.35 8.57
C LEU A 224 -6.77 3.09 9.78
N ALA A 225 -7.94 3.72 9.62
CA ALA A 225 -8.60 4.47 10.68
C ALA A 225 -9.41 3.61 11.67
N ARG A 226 -9.53 2.31 11.44
CA ARG A 226 -10.29 1.40 12.30
C ARG A 226 -9.55 1.12 13.60
N LEU A 227 -10.14 1.58 14.72
CA LEU A 227 -9.57 1.43 16.07
C LEU A 227 -9.59 -0.02 16.59
N ASP A 228 -10.39 -0.90 16.00
CA ASP A 228 -10.51 -2.31 16.38
C ASP A 228 -9.43 -3.20 15.77
N LEU A 229 -8.63 -2.67 14.84
CA LEU A 229 -7.56 -3.42 14.17
C LEU A 229 -6.21 -3.25 14.88
N PRO A 230 -5.34 -4.28 14.84
CA PRO A 230 -4.00 -4.21 15.42
C PRO A 230 -3.14 -3.04 14.90
N LEU A 231 -3.38 -2.61 13.65
CA LEU A 231 -2.71 -1.48 13.01
C LEU A 231 -2.80 -0.17 13.80
N ALA A 232 -3.97 0.10 14.41
CA ALA A 232 -4.19 1.32 15.18
C ALA A 232 -3.40 1.34 16.50
N GLN A 233 -3.01 0.17 17.02
CA GLN A 233 -2.26 0.04 18.26
C GLN A 233 -0.75 0.24 18.07
N ALA A 234 -0.25 0.08 16.85
CA ALA A 234 1.17 0.23 16.54
C ALA A 234 1.67 1.68 16.81
N ASP A 235 2.95 1.82 17.14
CA ASP A 235 3.53 3.14 17.42
C ASP A 235 3.59 4.07 16.21
N ASP A 236 3.63 3.49 15.02
CA ASP A 236 3.59 4.15 13.72
C ASP A 236 2.17 4.22 13.13
N ALA A 237 1.14 3.91 13.95
CA ALA A 237 -0.26 4.04 13.53
C ALA A 237 -0.54 5.41 12.92
N GLY A 238 -1.21 5.43 11.81
CA GLY A 238 -1.54 6.65 11.08
C GLY A 238 -2.55 6.39 9.97
N VAL A 239 -2.96 7.44 9.33
CA VAL A 239 -3.90 7.41 8.21
C VAL A 239 -3.34 8.14 7.01
N THR A 240 -3.94 7.90 5.87
CA THR A 240 -3.69 8.65 4.64
C THR A 240 -4.83 9.63 4.39
N LEU A 241 -4.50 10.84 3.97
CA LEU A 241 -5.45 11.85 3.52
C LEU A 241 -5.19 12.18 2.05
N ASP A 242 -6.24 12.25 1.27
CA ASP A 242 -6.18 12.77 -0.09
C ASP A 242 -6.21 14.29 -0.04
N VAL A 243 -5.31 14.94 -0.78
CA VAL A 243 -5.17 16.39 -0.83
C VAL A 243 -5.01 16.90 -2.24
N LEU A 244 -5.35 18.17 -2.45
CA LEU A 244 -5.16 18.89 -3.71
C LEU A 244 -4.15 20.01 -3.52
N VAL A 245 -3.15 20.07 -4.38
CA VAL A 245 -2.18 21.16 -4.39
C VAL A 245 -2.89 22.47 -4.72
N ARG A 246 -2.77 23.45 -3.84
CA ARG A 246 -3.26 24.82 -4.04
C ARG A 246 -2.19 25.73 -4.66
N GLY A 247 -0.95 25.62 -4.15
CA GLY A 247 0.16 26.45 -4.55
C GLY A 247 1.44 26.14 -3.78
N HIS A 248 2.41 27.02 -3.94
CA HIS A 248 3.70 26.94 -3.23
C HIS A 248 4.11 28.34 -2.75
N ASP A 249 4.32 28.46 -1.45
CA ASP A 249 4.90 29.67 -0.86
C ASP A 249 6.41 29.65 -1.09
N THR A 250 6.87 30.53 -1.98
CA THR A 250 8.29 30.61 -2.35
C THR A 250 9.16 31.26 -1.28
N GLN A 251 8.57 32.07 -0.41
CA GLN A 251 9.30 32.72 0.68
C GLN A 251 9.67 31.72 1.77
N TYR A 252 8.72 30.86 2.16
CA TYR A 252 8.89 29.88 3.24
C TYR A 252 9.15 28.46 2.73
N GLN A 253 9.18 28.25 1.40
CA GLN A 253 9.38 26.94 0.75
C GLN A 253 8.34 25.91 1.22
N LEU A 254 7.08 26.32 1.31
CA LEU A 254 5.97 25.52 1.76
C LEU A 254 5.03 25.17 0.61
N LEU A 255 4.79 23.88 0.41
CA LEU A 255 3.72 23.40 -0.45
C LEU A 255 2.39 23.55 0.30
N GLU A 256 1.45 24.24 -0.31
CA GLU A 256 0.10 24.45 0.21
C GLU A 256 -0.88 23.49 -0.45
N MET A 257 -1.64 22.78 0.35
CA MET A 257 -2.59 21.76 -0.07
C MET A 257 -3.91 21.94 0.67
N THR A 258 -5.02 21.55 0.04
CA THR A 258 -6.35 21.52 0.67
C THR A 258 -6.94 20.13 0.63
N LEU A 259 -7.80 19.81 1.58
CA LEU A 259 -8.63 18.62 1.51
C LEU A 259 -9.73 18.82 0.46
N PRO A 260 -10.11 17.80 -0.34
CA PRO A 260 -11.15 17.91 -1.34
C PRO A 260 -12.47 18.46 -0.75
N GLY A 261 -12.98 19.53 -1.37
CA GLY A 261 -14.23 20.16 -0.93
C GLY A 261 -14.12 20.99 0.37
N HIS A 262 -12.92 21.25 0.87
CA HIS A 262 -12.70 22.01 2.10
C HIS A 262 -11.62 23.09 1.94
N GLU A 263 -11.79 24.24 2.60
CA GLU A 263 -10.85 25.36 2.51
C GLU A 263 -9.64 25.23 3.44
N ALA A 264 -9.69 24.32 4.43
CA ALA A 264 -8.59 24.13 5.36
C ALA A 264 -7.31 23.74 4.62
N CYS A 265 -6.25 24.50 4.89
CA CYS A 265 -4.96 24.37 4.22
C CYS A 265 -3.99 23.57 5.08
N LEU A 266 -3.36 22.58 4.45
CA LEU A 266 -2.19 21.86 4.96
C LEU A 266 -0.93 22.44 4.31
N ARG A 267 0.12 22.66 5.11
CA ARG A 267 1.41 23.19 4.67
C ARG A 267 2.52 22.24 5.06
N ILE A 268 3.39 21.92 4.11
CA ILE A 268 4.58 21.10 4.35
C ILE A 268 5.79 21.70 3.66
N ALA A 269 6.97 21.58 4.24
CA ALA A 269 8.23 21.93 3.59
C ALA A 269 8.50 20.93 2.45
N HIS A 270 8.29 21.35 1.20
CA HIS A 270 8.46 20.51 0.03
C HIS A 270 8.68 21.36 -1.23
N ALA A 271 9.34 20.78 -2.24
CA ALA A 271 9.48 21.37 -3.55
C ALA A 271 8.11 21.64 -4.21
N PRO A 272 8.00 22.64 -5.11
CA PRO A 272 6.75 22.95 -5.79
C PRO A 272 6.19 21.76 -6.56
N ARG A 273 4.86 21.65 -6.56
CA ARG A 273 4.08 20.71 -7.36
C ARG A 273 3.03 21.50 -8.16
N PRO A 274 2.60 21.02 -9.33
CA PRO A 274 1.59 21.71 -10.13
C PRO A 274 0.29 21.92 -9.34
N PRO A 275 -0.30 23.13 -9.33
CA PRO A 275 -1.61 23.36 -8.73
C PRO A 275 -2.68 22.45 -9.34
N GLY A 276 -3.59 21.97 -8.52
CA GLY A 276 -4.63 21.02 -8.90
C GLY A 276 -4.19 19.54 -8.91
N SER A 277 -2.89 19.25 -8.72
CA SER A 277 -2.42 17.87 -8.57
C SER A 277 -3.04 17.23 -7.33
N ARG A 278 -3.51 16.00 -7.49
CA ARG A 278 -3.93 15.16 -6.37
C ARG A 278 -2.71 14.48 -5.77
N LEU A 279 -2.58 14.58 -4.49
CA LEU A 279 -1.51 13.93 -3.72
C LEU A 279 -2.11 13.20 -2.53
N ARG A 280 -1.37 12.26 -1.99
CA ARG A 280 -1.69 11.57 -0.74
C ARG A 280 -0.68 11.98 0.31
N VAL A 281 -1.15 12.27 1.51
CA VAL A 281 -0.30 12.57 2.65
C VAL A 281 -0.56 11.56 3.78
N GLN A 282 0.47 11.22 4.52
CA GLN A 282 0.37 10.40 5.71
C GLN A 282 0.45 11.27 6.96
N VAL A 283 -0.44 11.01 7.91
CA VAL A 283 -0.47 11.63 9.22
C VAL A 283 -0.40 10.54 10.27
N GLN A 284 0.65 10.54 11.10
CA GLN A 284 0.77 9.60 12.20
C GLN A 284 -0.07 10.06 13.39
N ALA A 285 -0.76 9.14 14.06
CA ALA A 285 -1.64 9.43 15.18
C ALA A 285 -0.92 10.16 16.33
N ARG A 286 0.36 9.88 16.54
CA ARG A 286 1.20 10.53 17.55
C ARG A 286 1.54 12.01 17.24
N ASP A 287 1.41 12.42 15.98
CA ASP A 287 1.69 13.78 15.53
C ASP A 287 0.43 14.66 15.53
N VAL A 288 -0.69 14.15 16.02
CA VAL A 288 -1.97 14.85 16.11
C VAL A 288 -2.28 15.19 17.56
N SER A 289 -2.39 16.48 17.84
CA SER A 289 -2.88 17.03 19.11
C SER A 289 -4.28 17.58 18.96
N LEU A 290 -5.04 17.65 20.05
CA LEU A 290 -6.43 18.11 20.05
C LEU A 290 -6.61 19.36 20.89
N SER A 291 -7.45 20.31 20.44
CA SER A 291 -7.83 21.51 21.21
C SER A 291 -9.30 21.87 20.99
N LEU A 292 -9.97 22.42 22.02
CA LEU A 292 -11.38 22.81 21.97
C LEU A 292 -11.63 24.16 21.27
N GLY A 293 -10.59 24.98 21.14
CA GLY A 293 -10.68 26.29 20.50
C GLY A 293 -9.58 26.51 19.50
N ASP A 294 -9.71 27.58 18.72
CA ASP A 294 -8.61 28.03 17.88
C ASP A 294 -7.44 28.42 18.76
N ALA A 295 -6.38 27.63 18.72
CA ALA A 295 -5.25 27.76 19.65
C ALA A 295 -4.52 29.09 19.39
N PRO A 296 -3.96 29.73 20.45
CA PRO A 296 -3.09 30.88 20.29
C PRO A 296 -1.89 30.59 19.38
N ALA A 297 -1.16 31.60 18.97
CA ALA A 297 0.02 31.49 18.11
C ALA A 297 0.91 30.30 18.52
N SER A 298 1.15 29.40 17.62
CA SER A 298 1.85 28.12 17.83
C SER A 298 2.72 27.81 16.61
N SER A 299 3.77 27.03 16.80
CA SER A 299 4.57 26.50 15.70
C SER A 299 3.86 25.41 14.88
N ILE A 300 2.68 24.94 15.30
CA ILE A 300 1.87 23.98 14.56
C ILE A 300 1.05 24.75 13.52
N LEU A 301 1.46 24.63 12.27
CA LEU A 301 0.82 25.33 11.14
C LEU A 301 -0.47 24.65 10.69
N ASN A 302 -0.53 23.31 10.77
CA ASN A 302 -1.62 22.52 10.23
C ASN A 302 -2.70 22.30 11.28
N ARG A 303 -3.81 23.03 11.13
CA ARG A 303 -4.96 22.96 12.02
C ARG A 303 -6.21 22.70 11.20
N LEU A 304 -6.92 21.65 11.55
CA LEU A 304 -8.10 21.21 10.82
C LEU A 304 -9.29 21.11 11.77
N PRO A 305 -10.45 21.66 11.42
CA PRO A 305 -11.68 21.39 12.17
C PRO A 305 -12.00 19.90 12.05
N ALA A 306 -12.29 19.28 13.18
CA ALA A 306 -12.49 17.85 13.27
C ALA A 306 -13.69 17.50 14.18
N THR A 307 -14.30 16.35 13.94
CA THR A 307 -15.35 15.79 14.79
C THR A 307 -14.92 14.44 15.33
N VAL A 308 -15.07 14.22 16.63
CA VAL A 308 -14.76 12.94 17.28
C VAL A 308 -15.77 11.88 16.81
N ARG A 309 -15.27 10.76 16.25
CA ARG A 309 -16.11 9.65 15.80
C ARG A 309 -16.09 8.46 16.76
N ALA A 310 -14.94 8.15 17.32
CA ALA A 310 -14.80 7.09 18.31
C ALA A 310 -13.57 7.31 19.20
N CYS A 311 -13.59 6.73 20.40
CA CYS A 311 -12.45 6.69 21.30
C CYS A 311 -12.24 5.24 21.76
N ARG A 312 -10.99 4.79 21.84
CA ARG A 312 -10.62 3.46 22.34
C ARG A 312 -9.34 3.55 23.16
N ALA A 313 -9.27 2.81 24.27
CA ALA A 313 -8.05 2.66 25.01
C ALA A 313 -6.96 2.05 24.11
N ALA A 314 -5.74 2.59 24.17
CA ALA A 314 -4.58 1.97 23.56
C ALA A 314 -4.11 0.79 24.42
N ASP A 315 -3.25 -0.09 23.86
CA ASP A 315 -2.67 -1.21 24.61
C ASP A 315 -1.88 -0.72 25.83
N ASN A 316 -1.25 0.45 25.70
CA ASN A 316 -0.70 1.18 26.84
C ASN A 316 -1.85 1.93 27.55
N GLN A 317 -2.14 1.58 28.81
CA GLN A 317 -3.23 2.14 29.62
C GLN A 317 -3.17 3.67 29.79
N ALA A 318 -2.00 4.29 29.57
CA ALA A 318 -1.83 5.74 29.66
C ALA A 318 -2.38 6.52 28.46
N HIS A 319 -2.64 5.83 27.32
CA HIS A 319 -3.03 6.47 26.08
C HIS A 319 -4.44 6.07 25.61
N LEU A 320 -5.03 6.98 24.85
CA LEU A 320 -6.29 6.82 24.16
C LEU A 320 -6.07 7.07 22.66
N LEU A 321 -6.65 6.22 21.83
CA LEU A 321 -6.78 6.42 20.40
C LEU A 321 -8.12 7.08 20.12
N VAL A 322 -8.10 8.17 19.36
CA VAL A 322 -9.26 8.94 18.98
C VAL A 322 -9.37 8.92 17.46
N SER A 323 -10.50 8.39 16.97
CA SER A 323 -10.88 8.49 15.57
C SER A 323 -11.62 9.79 15.36
N LEU A 324 -11.18 10.56 14.39
CA LEU A 324 -11.69 11.87 14.02
C LEU A 324 -12.16 11.84 12.57
N GLU A 325 -13.06 12.73 12.22
CA GLU A 325 -13.40 13.05 10.84
C GLU A 325 -13.01 14.49 10.54
N VAL A 326 -12.32 14.69 9.42
CA VAL A 326 -11.87 15.97 8.91
C VAL A 326 -12.28 16.08 7.45
N ALA A 327 -13.17 16.99 7.09
CA ALA A 327 -13.65 17.16 5.70
C ALA A 327 -14.10 15.84 5.04
N GLY A 328 -14.79 14.97 5.78
CA GLY A 328 -15.26 13.66 5.30
C GLY A 328 -14.18 12.57 5.24
N GLN A 329 -12.94 12.86 5.61
CA GLN A 329 -11.85 11.89 5.66
C GLN A 329 -11.50 11.51 7.11
N PRO A 330 -11.09 10.25 7.37
CA PRO A 330 -10.71 9.82 8.71
C PRO A 330 -9.34 10.35 9.11
N LEU A 331 -9.19 10.72 10.36
CA LEU A 331 -7.92 11.07 11.01
C LEU A 331 -7.82 10.35 12.34
N LEU A 332 -6.59 9.96 12.74
CA LEU A 332 -6.33 9.38 14.05
C LEU A 332 -5.50 10.32 14.92
N ALA A 333 -5.80 10.34 16.22
CA ALA A 333 -4.96 10.96 17.23
C ALA A 333 -4.65 9.97 18.35
N ARG A 334 -3.40 9.97 18.84
CA ARG A 334 -2.98 9.25 20.04
C ARG A 334 -2.66 10.26 21.12
N ILE A 335 -3.48 10.34 22.14
CA ILE A 335 -3.34 11.28 23.25
C ILE A 335 -3.30 10.54 24.59
N THR A 336 -2.88 11.22 25.63
CA THR A 336 -2.96 10.65 26.99
C THR A 336 -4.41 10.58 27.48
N ARG A 337 -4.74 9.61 28.31
CA ARG A 337 -6.06 9.56 28.97
C ARG A 337 -6.34 10.83 29.78
N TYR A 338 -5.31 11.36 30.48
CA TYR A 338 -5.41 12.62 31.17
C TYR A 338 -5.87 13.76 30.27
N SER A 339 -5.29 13.87 29.06
CA SER A 339 -5.71 14.88 28.08
C SER A 339 -7.15 14.69 27.62
N ALA A 340 -7.56 13.44 27.41
CA ALA A 340 -8.93 13.13 27.01
C ALA A 340 -9.95 13.55 28.09
N ASP A 341 -9.67 13.21 29.34
CA ASP A 341 -10.50 13.57 30.49
C ASP A 341 -10.55 15.10 30.70
N HIS A 342 -9.39 15.78 30.58
CA HIS A 342 -9.30 17.24 30.72
C HIS A 342 -10.07 17.98 29.61
N LEU A 343 -10.07 17.45 28.38
CA LEU A 343 -10.83 18.01 27.26
C LEU A 343 -12.31 17.58 27.28
N GLY A 344 -12.71 16.67 28.18
CA GLY A 344 -14.07 16.13 28.24
C GLY A 344 -14.48 15.45 26.92
N LEU A 345 -13.57 14.67 26.31
CA LEU A 345 -13.81 14.13 24.97
C LEU A 345 -15.00 13.17 24.92
N HIS A 346 -15.87 13.40 23.96
CA HIS A 346 -17.02 12.53 23.68
C HIS A 346 -17.30 12.46 22.18
N VAL A 347 -17.96 11.39 21.77
CA VAL A 347 -18.37 11.19 20.36
C VAL A 347 -19.29 12.31 19.90
N GLY A 348 -19.07 12.83 18.72
CA GLY A 348 -19.79 13.96 18.12
C GLY A 348 -19.25 15.33 18.49
N GLN A 349 -18.27 15.42 19.38
CA GLN A 349 -17.67 16.69 19.78
C GLN A 349 -16.88 17.31 18.64
N ALA A 350 -17.16 18.59 18.33
CA ALA A 350 -16.35 19.39 17.42
C ALA A 350 -15.12 19.94 18.14
N LEU A 351 -13.97 19.87 17.50
CA LEU A 351 -12.69 20.32 18.02
C LEU A 351 -11.70 20.64 16.89
N TRP A 352 -10.51 21.05 17.25
CA TRP A 352 -9.41 21.27 16.30
C TRP A 352 -8.37 20.16 16.42
N ALA A 353 -8.07 19.52 15.29
CA ALA A 353 -6.92 18.62 15.12
C ALA A 353 -5.71 19.46 14.71
N GLN A 354 -4.66 19.44 15.51
CA GLN A 354 -3.39 20.13 15.28
C GLN A 354 -2.35 19.09 14.86
N ILE A 355 -1.87 19.18 13.62
CA ILE A 355 -0.98 18.20 13.02
C ILE A 355 0.45 18.77 13.00
N LYS A 356 1.34 18.17 13.78
CA LYS A 356 2.73 18.61 13.90
C LYS A 356 3.57 18.23 12.68
N SER A 357 3.36 17.04 12.18
CA SER A 357 4.13 16.49 11.06
C SER A 357 3.20 15.79 10.06
N VAL A 358 3.45 16.04 8.79
CA VAL A 358 2.74 15.44 7.65
C VAL A 358 3.80 14.96 6.67
N ALA A 359 3.71 13.71 6.25
CA ALA A 359 4.59 13.16 5.23
C ALA A 359 3.85 13.11 3.88
N LEU A 360 4.45 13.69 2.84
CA LEU A 360 3.97 13.55 1.48
C LEU A 360 4.29 12.12 0.99
N LEU A 361 3.30 11.48 0.42
CA LEU A 361 3.42 10.19 -0.25
C LEU A 361 3.32 10.43 -1.76
N GLY A 362 4.40 10.23 -2.52
CA GLY A 362 4.43 10.44 -3.97
C GLY A 362 5.27 11.60 -4.46
#